data_22c809b4883721c45b25e1114f9a0bf3
#
_entry.id   22c809b4883721c45b25e1114f9a0bf3
#
_cell.length_a   1.000
_cell.length_b   1.000
_cell.length_c   1.000
_cell.angle_alpha   90.00
_cell.angle_beta   90.00
_cell.angle_gamma   90.00
#
_symmetry.space_group_name_H-M   'P 1'
#
loop_
_entity.id
_entity.type
_entity.pdbx_description
1 polymer ?
#
loop_
_entity_poly.entity_id
_entity_poly.type
_entity_poly.pdbx_seq_one_letter_code
_entity_poly.pdbx_strand_id
1 'polypeptide(L)'
;MALAEKVLAAQFNRPGHAVVDHYTYVFLGDGCLMEGISHEACSLAGTQQLGKLIAFYDDNGISIDGQVDGWFTDDTPKRFESYGWQVIDSVDGHDADAIRAAIEGARADKSKPTLICCKTIIGFGSPNKQGTSGVHGAALGEEEVIAARKELNWTHAPVSYTH
;
A
#
# COMPACT_ATOMS: atom_id res chain seq x y z
N MET A 1 9.97 -4.02 -11.61
CA MET A 1 11.03 -3.23 -10.94
C MET A 1 11.78 -4.11 -9.92
N ALA A 2 11.16 -4.69 -8.90
CA ALA A 2 11.86 -5.48 -7.87
C ALA A 2 12.70 -6.66 -8.42
N LEU A 3 12.18 -7.43 -9.39
CA LEU A 3 12.94 -8.48 -10.06
C LEU A 3 14.14 -7.91 -10.84
N ALA A 4 13.94 -6.77 -11.51
CA ALA A 4 15.05 -6.11 -12.24
C ALA A 4 16.13 -5.63 -11.29
N GLU A 5 15.78 -5.08 -10.11
CA GLU A 5 16.76 -4.73 -9.08
C GLU A 5 17.62 -5.94 -8.71
N LYS A 6 17.00 -7.08 -8.40
CA LYS A 6 17.73 -8.30 -8.00
C LYS A 6 18.67 -8.80 -9.09
N VAL A 7 18.23 -8.82 -10.34
CA VAL A 7 19.03 -9.25 -11.50
C VAL A 7 20.19 -8.29 -11.74
N LEU A 8 19.92 -6.99 -11.76
CA LEU A 8 20.96 -5.97 -12.00
C LEU A 8 21.96 -5.90 -10.84
N ALA A 9 21.50 -6.04 -9.61
CA ALA A 9 22.39 -6.12 -8.44
C ALA A 9 23.34 -7.31 -8.54
N ALA A 10 22.84 -8.48 -8.93
CA ALA A 10 23.68 -9.67 -9.14
C ALA A 10 24.70 -9.48 -10.29
N GLN A 11 24.34 -8.74 -11.31
CA GLN A 11 25.19 -8.48 -12.47
C GLN A 11 26.26 -7.42 -12.19
N PHE A 12 25.91 -6.32 -11.51
CA PHE A 12 26.76 -5.13 -11.44
C PHE A 12 27.38 -4.88 -10.06
N ASN A 13 26.77 -5.32 -8.97
CA ASN A 13 27.33 -5.08 -7.64
C ASN A 13 28.62 -5.89 -7.41
N ARG A 14 29.57 -5.31 -6.68
CA ARG A 14 30.84 -5.93 -6.29
C ARG A 14 31.11 -5.63 -4.81
N PRO A 15 31.94 -6.40 -4.12
CA PRO A 15 32.32 -6.11 -2.74
C PRO A 15 32.78 -4.65 -2.58
N GLY A 16 32.15 -3.91 -1.69
CA GLY A 16 32.41 -2.48 -1.45
C GLY A 16 31.79 -1.52 -2.46
N HIS A 17 31.10 -2.01 -3.51
CA HIS A 17 30.49 -1.18 -4.55
C HIS A 17 29.06 -1.65 -4.86
N ALA A 18 28.09 -1.10 -4.15
CA ALA A 18 26.65 -1.34 -4.40
C ALA A 18 26.13 -0.30 -5.41
N VAL A 19 26.07 -0.70 -6.69
CA VAL A 19 25.57 0.16 -7.79
C VAL A 19 24.06 0.11 -7.88
N VAL A 20 23.44 -1.05 -7.58
CA VAL A 20 22.00 -1.26 -7.62
C VAL A 20 21.54 -1.77 -6.25
N ASP A 21 20.83 -0.93 -5.50
CA ASP A 21 20.36 -1.25 -4.13
C ASP A 21 19.11 -0.43 -3.79
N HIS A 22 18.06 -0.50 -4.63
CA HIS A 22 16.82 0.24 -4.41
C HIS A 22 15.68 -0.66 -3.95
N TYR A 23 14.77 -0.10 -3.18
CA TYR A 23 13.50 -0.72 -2.83
C TYR A 23 12.43 -0.40 -3.88
N THR A 24 11.49 -1.31 -4.02
CA THR A 24 10.26 -1.11 -4.80
C THR A 24 9.09 -1.07 -3.82
N TYR A 25 8.37 0.04 -3.81
CA TYR A 25 7.15 0.21 -3.00
C TYR A 25 5.94 0.16 -3.91
N VAL A 26 4.90 -0.57 -3.48
CA VAL A 26 3.64 -0.75 -4.20
C VAL A 26 2.49 -0.42 -3.27
N PHE A 27 1.51 0.32 -3.76
CA PHE A 27 0.24 0.55 -3.07
C PHE A 27 -0.85 -0.21 -3.80
N LEU A 28 -1.71 -0.89 -3.07
CA LEU A 28 -2.79 -1.72 -3.60
C LEU A 28 -3.98 -1.71 -2.65
N GLY A 29 -5.18 -1.89 -3.17
CA GLY A 29 -6.42 -2.00 -2.40
C GLY A 29 -7.12 -3.32 -2.67
N ASP A 30 -8.33 -3.47 -2.12
CA ASP A 30 -9.15 -4.69 -2.25
C ASP A 30 -9.32 -5.10 -3.72
N GLY A 31 -9.72 -4.16 -4.59
CA GLY A 31 -9.90 -4.42 -6.01
C GLY A 31 -8.66 -4.94 -6.72
N CYS A 32 -7.46 -4.44 -6.35
CA CYS A 32 -6.20 -4.94 -6.91
C CYS A 32 -5.97 -6.42 -6.56
N LEU A 33 -6.37 -6.83 -5.36
CA LEU A 33 -6.19 -8.20 -4.87
C LEU A 33 -7.20 -9.19 -5.44
N MET A 34 -8.29 -8.69 -6.02
CA MET A 34 -9.29 -9.52 -6.73
C MET A 34 -8.85 -9.89 -8.15
N GLU A 35 -7.89 -9.17 -8.72
CA GLU A 35 -7.35 -9.45 -10.04
C GLU A 35 -6.53 -10.75 -10.05
N GLY A 36 -6.77 -11.66 -11.02
CA GLY A 36 -6.07 -12.95 -11.13
C GLY A 36 -4.56 -12.79 -11.19
N ILE A 37 -4.07 -11.76 -11.92
CA ILE A 37 -2.62 -11.49 -12.05
C ILE A 37 -1.95 -11.19 -10.71
N SER A 38 -2.67 -10.69 -9.72
CA SER A 38 -2.12 -10.42 -8.39
C SER A 38 -1.68 -11.71 -7.70
N HIS A 39 -2.43 -12.81 -7.84
CA HIS A 39 -2.05 -14.13 -7.30
C HIS A 39 -0.76 -14.63 -7.93
N GLU A 40 -0.66 -14.56 -9.24
CA GLU A 40 0.50 -15.05 -9.99
C GLU A 40 1.75 -14.21 -9.69
N ALA A 41 1.62 -12.89 -9.73
CA ALA A 41 2.72 -11.96 -9.48
C ALA A 41 3.23 -12.05 -8.03
N CYS A 42 2.33 -12.12 -7.05
CA CYS A 42 2.70 -12.19 -5.63
C CYS A 42 3.33 -13.56 -5.29
N SER A 43 2.81 -14.66 -5.83
CA SER A 43 3.41 -15.99 -5.69
C SER A 43 4.83 -16.03 -6.29
N LEU A 44 5.01 -15.47 -7.49
CA LEU A 44 6.34 -15.35 -8.10
C LEU A 44 7.30 -14.51 -7.25
N ALA A 45 6.83 -13.39 -6.72
CA ALA A 45 7.66 -12.52 -5.89
C ALA A 45 8.14 -13.22 -4.61
N GLY A 46 7.28 -13.99 -3.96
CA GLY A 46 7.67 -14.81 -2.80
C GLY A 46 8.65 -15.90 -3.18
N THR A 47 8.38 -16.66 -4.25
CA THR A 47 9.26 -17.73 -4.77
C THR A 47 10.65 -17.18 -5.11
N GLN A 48 10.71 -16.00 -5.71
CA GLN A 48 11.97 -15.33 -6.07
C GLN A 48 12.60 -14.58 -4.89
N GLN A 49 11.97 -14.59 -3.70
CA GLN A 49 12.50 -13.92 -2.51
C GLN A 49 12.90 -12.46 -2.79
N LEU A 50 11.95 -11.68 -3.33
CA LEU A 50 12.20 -10.28 -3.69
C LEU A 50 12.17 -9.37 -2.45
N GLY A 51 13.14 -9.50 -1.56
CA GLY A 51 13.16 -8.90 -0.23
C GLY A 51 13.24 -7.36 -0.19
N LYS A 52 13.35 -6.70 -1.34
CA LYS A 52 13.24 -5.24 -1.46
C LYS A 52 11.91 -4.79 -2.08
N LEU A 53 10.95 -5.71 -2.21
CA LEU A 53 9.56 -5.40 -2.58
C LEU A 53 8.75 -5.24 -1.31
N ILE A 54 8.21 -4.06 -1.09
CA ILE A 54 7.34 -3.73 0.04
C ILE A 54 6.01 -3.25 -0.52
N ALA A 55 4.94 -3.95 -0.21
CA ALA A 55 3.59 -3.62 -0.63
C ALA A 55 2.78 -3.08 0.56
N PHE A 56 2.04 -1.99 0.33
CA PHE A 56 1.07 -1.44 1.27
C PHE A 56 -0.33 -1.83 0.79
N TYR A 57 -1.02 -2.59 1.59
CA TYR A 57 -2.42 -2.92 1.36
C TYR A 57 -3.30 -1.91 2.08
N ASP A 58 -4.02 -1.11 1.30
CA ASP A 58 -5.04 -0.19 1.78
C ASP A 58 -6.31 -0.98 2.08
N ASP A 59 -6.38 -1.48 3.32
CA ASP A 59 -7.43 -2.36 3.81
C ASP A 59 -8.54 -1.51 4.41
N ASN A 60 -9.36 -0.93 3.54
CA ASN A 60 -10.49 -0.07 3.91
C ASN A 60 -11.86 -0.73 3.73
N GLY A 61 -11.92 -1.91 3.14
CA GLY A 61 -13.14 -2.68 2.94
C GLY A 61 -14.13 -2.05 1.94
N ILE A 62 -13.68 -1.09 1.11
CA ILE A 62 -14.53 -0.38 0.15
C ILE A 62 -13.99 -0.54 -1.27
N SER A 63 -14.90 -0.86 -2.18
CA SER A 63 -14.64 -0.83 -3.62
C SER A 63 -15.57 0.18 -4.30
N ILE A 64 -15.50 0.25 -5.64
CA ILE A 64 -16.35 1.14 -6.44
C ILE A 64 -17.85 0.89 -6.21
N ASP A 65 -18.24 -0.34 -5.95
CA ASP A 65 -19.65 -0.75 -5.76
C ASP A 65 -20.09 -0.74 -4.29
N GLY A 66 -19.23 -0.36 -3.36
CA GLY A 66 -19.54 -0.29 -1.93
C GLY A 66 -18.64 -1.20 -1.09
N GLN A 67 -19.18 -1.69 0.02
CA GLN A 67 -18.44 -2.58 0.92
C GLN A 67 -18.15 -3.93 0.25
N VAL A 68 -16.98 -4.48 0.53
CA VAL A 68 -16.54 -5.76 -0.05
C VAL A 68 -17.09 -6.98 0.67
N ASP A 69 -17.76 -6.79 1.79
CA ASP A 69 -18.37 -7.85 2.58
C ASP A 69 -19.29 -8.76 1.72
N GLY A 70 -19.11 -10.06 1.83
CA GLY A 70 -19.90 -11.06 1.15
C GLY A 70 -19.45 -11.41 -0.27
N TRP A 71 -18.46 -10.70 -0.83
CA TRP A 71 -17.92 -11.02 -2.16
C TRP A 71 -16.40 -10.94 -2.28
N PHE A 72 -15.71 -10.33 -1.32
CA PHE A 72 -14.26 -10.48 -1.12
C PHE A 72 -14.01 -10.80 0.36
N THR A 73 -13.79 -12.08 0.65
CA THR A 73 -13.67 -12.62 2.01
C THR A 73 -12.36 -13.36 2.24
N ASP A 74 -11.36 -13.10 1.39
CA ASP A 74 -10.04 -13.68 1.52
C ASP A 74 -9.39 -13.22 2.82
N ASP A 75 -8.73 -14.15 3.51
CA ASP A 75 -7.78 -13.81 4.57
C ASP A 75 -6.48 -13.36 3.90
N THR A 76 -6.42 -12.07 3.56
CA THR A 76 -5.28 -11.48 2.83
C THR A 76 -3.94 -11.72 3.55
N PRO A 77 -3.80 -11.51 4.87
CA PRO A 77 -2.59 -11.85 5.60
C PRO A 77 -2.13 -13.29 5.36
N LYS A 78 -2.99 -14.28 5.60
CA LYS A 78 -2.65 -15.70 5.42
C LYS A 78 -2.38 -16.06 3.96
N ARG A 79 -3.10 -15.44 3.03
CA ARG A 79 -2.85 -15.62 1.60
C ARG A 79 -1.41 -15.23 1.24
N PHE A 80 -0.92 -14.08 1.71
CA PHE A 80 0.44 -13.63 1.45
C PHE A 80 1.49 -14.42 2.23
N GLU A 81 1.21 -14.84 3.45
CA GLU A 81 2.06 -15.78 4.18
C GLU A 81 2.26 -17.09 3.39
N SER A 82 1.19 -17.60 2.76
CA SER A 82 1.26 -18.81 1.93
C SER A 82 2.11 -18.64 0.67
N TYR A 83 2.27 -17.41 0.17
CA TYR A 83 3.20 -17.09 -0.92
C TYR A 83 4.66 -16.95 -0.45
N GLY A 84 4.93 -17.03 0.85
CA GLY A 84 6.25 -16.86 1.41
C GLY A 84 6.65 -15.40 1.67
N TRP A 85 5.68 -14.50 1.80
CA TRP A 85 5.90 -13.11 2.17
C TRP A 85 6.02 -12.95 3.70
N GLN A 86 6.72 -11.93 4.14
CA GLN A 86 6.54 -11.35 5.47
C GLN A 86 5.24 -10.55 5.46
N VAL A 87 4.44 -10.66 6.51
CA VAL A 87 3.22 -9.88 6.69
C VAL A 87 3.33 -9.08 7.97
N ILE A 88 3.09 -7.77 7.88
CA ILE A 88 2.93 -6.87 9.02
C ILE A 88 1.47 -6.43 9.02
N ASP A 89 0.69 -7.06 9.88
CA ASP A 89 -0.77 -6.91 9.88
C ASP A 89 -1.24 -5.82 10.85
N SER A 90 -2.47 -5.35 10.63
CA SER A 90 -3.23 -4.46 11.52
C SER A 90 -2.51 -3.14 11.85
N VAL A 91 -1.79 -2.58 10.89
CA VAL A 91 -1.16 -1.26 11.03
C VAL A 91 -2.23 -0.18 10.90
N ASP A 92 -2.25 0.78 11.82
CA ASP A 92 -3.08 1.98 11.66
C ASP A 92 -2.53 2.83 10.52
N GLY A 93 -3.24 2.84 9.38
CA GLY A 93 -2.83 3.57 8.18
C GLY A 93 -2.96 5.09 8.30
N HIS A 94 -3.51 5.60 9.41
CA HIS A 94 -3.60 7.04 9.70
C HIS A 94 -2.59 7.48 10.78
N ASP A 95 -1.82 6.54 11.36
CA ASP A 95 -0.74 6.83 12.30
C ASP A 95 0.63 6.76 11.60
N ALA A 96 1.27 7.92 11.43
CA ALA A 96 2.56 8.04 10.77
C ALA A 96 3.70 7.28 11.49
N ASP A 97 3.64 7.16 12.81
CA ASP A 97 4.65 6.45 13.58
C ASP A 97 4.48 4.93 13.47
N ALA A 98 3.23 4.44 13.44
CA ALA A 98 2.93 3.04 13.15
C ALA A 98 3.39 2.64 11.73
N ILE A 99 3.12 3.48 10.74
CA ILE A 99 3.59 3.27 9.36
C ILE A 99 5.12 3.26 9.30
N ARG A 100 5.79 4.19 9.98
CA ARG A 100 7.27 4.24 10.03
C ARG A 100 7.84 2.96 10.62
N ALA A 101 7.32 2.50 11.76
CA ALA A 101 7.75 1.27 12.40
C ALA A 101 7.55 0.05 11.48
N ALA A 102 6.42 -0.02 10.76
CA ALA A 102 6.14 -1.08 9.80
C ALA A 102 7.16 -1.06 8.64
N ILE A 103 7.51 0.11 8.10
CA ILE A 103 8.52 0.26 7.04
C ILE A 103 9.90 -0.20 7.54
N GLU A 104 10.29 0.18 8.75
CA GLU A 104 11.55 -0.24 9.36
C GLU A 104 11.60 -1.76 9.54
N GLY A 105 10.51 -2.36 10.05
CA GLY A 105 10.36 -3.82 10.15
C GLY A 105 10.43 -4.53 8.81
N ALA A 106 9.79 -3.99 7.77
CA ALA A 106 9.84 -4.52 6.42
C ALA A 106 11.26 -4.47 5.82
N ARG A 107 12.01 -3.41 6.10
CA ARG A 107 13.39 -3.23 5.61
C ARG A 107 14.43 -4.04 6.37
N ALA A 108 14.09 -4.49 7.58
CA ALA A 108 14.99 -5.29 8.41
C ALA A 108 15.17 -6.73 7.86
N ASP A 109 14.11 -7.31 7.29
CA ASP A 109 14.17 -8.63 6.65
C ASP A 109 14.22 -8.49 5.12
N LYS A 110 15.38 -8.72 4.55
CA LYS A 110 15.60 -8.69 3.08
C LYS A 110 15.53 -10.07 2.44
N SER A 111 15.13 -11.09 3.18
CA SER A 111 15.07 -12.47 2.67
C SER A 111 13.81 -12.76 1.87
N LYS A 112 12.77 -11.96 2.04
CA LYS A 112 11.45 -12.15 1.42
C LYS A 112 10.71 -10.82 1.24
N PRO A 113 9.76 -10.71 0.28
CA PRO A 113 8.96 -9.51 0.13
C PRO A 113 8.04 -9.30 1.35
N THR A 114 7.62 -8.06 1.57
CA THR A 114 6.76 -7.70 2.72
C THR A 114 5.44 -7.10 2.26
N LEU A 115 4.34 -7.57 2.84
CA LEU A 115 3.03 -6.93 2.81
C LEU A 115 2.81 -6.20 4.14
N ILE A 116 2.46 -4.93 4.09
CA ILE A 116 2.01 -4.12 5.23
C ILE A 116 0.50 -3.91 5.06
N CYS A 117 -0.32 -4.50 5.93
CA CYS A 117 -1.77 -4.35 5.91
C CYS A 117 -2.14 -3.10 6.72
N CYS A 118 -2.52 -2.04 6.02
CA CYS A 118 -2.88 -0.76 6.62
C CYS A 118 -4.39 -0.65 6.75
N LYS A 119 -4.91 -0.65 7.98
CA LYS A 119 -6.31 -0.32 8.22
C LYS A 119 -6.51 1.17 8.00
N THR A 120 -7.38 1.50 7.05
CA THR A 120 -7.66 2.88 6.67
C THR A 120 -9.16 3.14 6.54
N ILE A 121 -9.49 4.41 6.40
CA ILE A 121 -10.84 4.87 6.07
C ILE A 121 -10.75 5.62 4.75
N ILE A 122 -11.41 5.12 3.71
CA ILE A 122 -11.45 5.83 2.44
C ILE A 122 -12.00 7.25 2.62
N GLY A 123 -11.35 8.26 2.05
CA GLY A 123 -11.74 9.66 2.20
C GLY A 123 -11.56 10.20 3.61
N PHE A 124 -10.61 9.68 4.39
CA PHE A 124 -10.31 10.10 5.76
C PHE A 124 -10.22 11.62 5.90
N GLY A 125 -10.90 12.14 6.93
CA GLY A 125 -10.99 13.58 7.17
C GLY A 125 -12.10 14.29 6.41
N SER A 126 -12.86 13.59 5.55
CA SER A 126 -14.06 14.11 4.89
C SER A 126 -15.28 13.81 5.78
N PRO A 127 -15.82 14.79 6.52
CA PRO A 127 -16.77 14.51 7.60
C PRO A 127 -18.10 13.92 7.13
N ASN A 128 -18.52 14.20 5.88
CA ASN A 128 -19.79 13.72 5.36
C ASN A 128 -19.64 12.55 4.36
N LYS A 129 -18.43 12.24 3.89
CA LYS A 129 -18.22 11.27 2.80
C LYS A 129 -17.23 10.15 3.12
N GLN A 130 -16.39 10.31 4.16
CA GLN A 130 -15.44 9.25 4.52
C GLN A 130 -16.14 7.91 4.81
N GLY A 131 -15.45 6.81 4.53
CA GLY A 131 -15.97 5.46 4.74
C GLY A 131 -17.07 5.02 3.77
N THR A 132 -17.27 5.76 2.67
CA THR A 132 -18.30 5.43 1.67
C THR A 132 -17.71 5.28 0.27
N SER A 133 -18.38 4.50 -0.59
CA SER A 133 -18.01 4.38 -2.00
C SER A 133 -18.16 5.70 -2.79
N GLY A 134 -18.89 6.67 -2.24
CA GLY A 134 -19.11 7.98 -2.87
C GLY A 134 -17.84 8.83 -3.03
N VAL A 135 -16.72 8.44 -2.41
CA VAL A 135 -15.39 9.07 -2.61
C VAL A 135 -14.46 8.22 -3.46
N HIS A 136 -14.86 7.03 -3.87
CA HIS A 136 -14.03 6.14 -4.67
C HIS A 136 -13.96 6.67 -6.11
N GLY A 137 -12.87 7.37 -6.43
CA GLY A 137 -12.66 7.96 -7.76
C GLY A 137 -13.55 9.16 -8.08
N ALA A 138 -14.28 9.71 -7.11
CA ALA A 138 -15.18 10.86 -7.27
C ALA A 138 -14.64 12.12 -6.57
N ALA A 139 -14.88 13.29 -7.17
CA ALA A 139 -14.53 14.56 -6.55
C ALA A 139 -15.37 14.81 -5.29
N LEU A 140 -14.73 15.32 -4.23
CA LEU A 140 -15.44 15.67 -2.99
C LEU A 140 -16.47 16.81 -3.19
N GLY A 141 -16.17 17.76 -4.08
CA GLY A 141 -16.88 19.03 -4.22
C GLY A 141 -16.35 20.11 -3.26
N GLU A 142 -16.62 21.37 -3.60
CA GLU A 142 -16.02 22.53 -2.90
C GLU A 142 -16.37 22.57 -1.41
N GLU A 143 -17.63 22.35 -1.09
CA GLU A 143 -18.12 22.39 0.31
C GLU A 143 -17.45 21.31 1.16
N GLU A 144 -17.36 20.08 0.64
CA GLU A 144 -16.74 18.98 1.35
C GLU A 144 -15.21 19.14 1.48
N VAL A 145 -14.56 19.73 0.48
CA VAL A 145 -13.13 20.07 0.56
C VAL A 145 -12.88 21.10 1.68
N ILE A 146 -13.76 22.11 1.81
CA ILE A 146 -13.66 23.08 2.91
C ILE A 146 -13.85 22.40 4.26
N ALA A 147 -14.83 21.51 4.37
CA ALA A 147 -15.11 20.78 5.60
C ALA A 147 -13.94 19.84 5.98
N ALA A 148 -13.40 19.09 5.02
CA ALA A 148 -12.27 18.18 5.22
C ALA A 148 -10.99 18.95 5.63
N ARG A 149 -10.72 20.12 5.01
CA ARG A 149 -9.59 20.98 5.41
C ARG A 149 -9.70 21.45 6.86
N LYS A 150 -10.91 21.78 7.29
CA LYS A 150 -11.17 22.18 8.68
C LYS A 150 -10.97 21.00 9.64
N GLU A 151 -11.48 19.82 9.29
CA GLU A 151 -11.35 18.59 10.09
C GLU A 151 -9.88 18.21 10.28
N LEU A 152 -9.11 18.28 9.21
CA LEU A 152 -7.67 17.95 9.19
C LEU A 152 -6.78 19.09 9.69
N ASN A 153 -7.33 20.21 10.18
CA ASN A 153 -6.57 21.40 10.56
C ASN A 153 -5.61 21.90 9.46
N TRP A 154 -6.02 21.74 8.19
CA TRP A 154 -5.21 22.15 7.04
C TRP A 154 -5.37 23.65 6.76
N THR A 155 -4.45 24.46 7.27
CA THR A 155 -4.51 25.92 7.21
C THR A 155 -3.90 26.54 5.96
N HIS A 156 -3.17 25.76 5.17
CA HIS A 156 -2.51 26.26 3.96
C HIS A 156 -3.51 26.58 2.85
N ALA A 157 -3.34 27.69 2.16
CA ALA A 157 -4.18 28.04 1.01
C ALA A 157 -4.02 26.99 -0.13
N PRO A 158 -5.08 26.76 -0.94
CA PRO A 158 -4.91 26.05 -2.18
C PRO A 158 -3.87 26.71 -3.06
N VAL A 159 -2.98 25.91 -3.66
CA VAL A 159 -1.97 26.41 -4.60
C VAL A 159 -2.16 25.72 -5.94
N SER A 160 -1.98 26.48 -7.02
CA SER A 160 -1.82 25.92 -8.35
C SER A 160 -0.37 26.17 -8.80
N TYR A 161 0.24 25.13 -9.34
CA TYR A 161 1.57 25.24 -9.93
C TYR A 161 1.42 25.35 -11.45
N THR A 162 1.91 26.43 -12.01
CA THR A 162 2.14 26.55 -13.44
C THR A 162 3.62 26.30 -13.68
N HIS A 163 3.94 25.36 -14.52
CA HIS A 163 5.31 25.09 -14.95
C HIS A 163 5.60 25.80 -16.26
#